data_0531e6fb531b90948dbd171575a6a8d4
#
_entry.id   0531e6fb531b90948dbd171575a6a8d4
#
_cell.length_a   1.000
_cell.length_b   1.000
_cell.length_c   1.000
_cell.angle_alpha   90.00
_cell.angle_beta   90.00
_cell.angle_gamma   90.00
#
_symmetry.space_group_name_H-M   'P 1'
#
loop_
_entity.id
_entity.type
_entity.pdbx_description
1 polymer ?
#
loop_
_entity_poly.entity_id
_entity_poly.type
_entity_poly.pdbx_seq_one_letter_code
_entity_poly.pdbx_strand_id
1 'polypeptide(L)'
;MWIVFAVLSALFAGITAILSKCGVKNTDSDVATAIRTSIVLVLSWCVAGLTGEIAGIGEISVKSFAFLMISGIATGASWICYFKALSLGEVSRVTAADKSSVVLSVLFAMALFPAERAKPGIKLACLAAVAAGTYLMAGVKKEKCAATAEAGGAMAGGAENAPVKNRQTALLAFALLSAAFAAAASILAKIGIDGVSSNLATAIRTGAVLVMAWLIVFFRGKASYVKRVPKKDFLFLALSGVATAASWLCYYYAIAKGQVSVVVPIDKLSIPVTVLFSCIALGERLTKKQAWGLVLLTAGTLSMAIFAR
;
A
#
# COMPACT_ATOMS: atom_id res chain seq x y z
N MET A 1 -14.45 3.95 17.08
CA MET A 1 -13.10 4.54 17.05
C MET A 1 -12.24 4.01 15.91
N TRP A 2 -11.94 2.70 15.81
CA TRP A 2 -11.02 2.16 14.80
C TRP A 2 -11.43 2.43 13.34
N ILE A 3 -12.72 2.52 13.00
CA ILE A 3 -13.19 2.89 11.64
C ILE A 3 -12.77 4.30 11.27
N VAL A 4 -12.83 5.25 12.21
CA VAL A 4 -12.39 6.63 11.98
C VAL A 4 -10.90 6.64 11.60
N PHE A 5 -10.08 5.86 12.30
CA PHE A 5 -8.65 5.73 11.97
C PHE A 5 -8.43 5.03 10.62
N ALA A 6 -9.25 4.04 10.26
CA ALA A 6 -9.18 3.42 8.93
C ALA A 6 -9.51 4.44 7.81
N VAL A 7 -10.51 5.29 8.00
CA VAL A 7 -10.86 6.35 7.04
C VAL A 7 -9.77 7.43 6.99
N LEU A 8 -9.23 7.85 8.14
CA LEU A 8 -8.10 8.79 8.18
C LEU A 8 -6.86 8.21 7.48
N SER A 9 -6.59 6.91 7.66
CA SER A 9 -5.53 6.23 6.90
C SER A 9 -5.73 6.38 5.41
N ALA A 10 -6.93 6.12 4.91
CA ALA A 10 -7.25 6.25 3.49
C ALA A 10 -7.10 7.70 2.98
N LEU A 11 -7.50 8.70 3.76
CA LEU A 11 -7.30 10.10 3.42
C LEU A 11 -5.82 10.45 3.30
N PHE A 12 -5.01 10.10 4.30
CA PHE A 12 -3.58 10.35 4.27
C PHE A 12 -2.88 9.56 3.17
N ALA A 13 -3.30 8.33 2.87
CA ALA A 13 -2.79 7.56 1.74
C ALA A 13 -3.10 8.25 0.39
N GLY A 14 -4.29 8.83 0.24
CA GLY A 14 -4.63 9.66 -0.93
C GLY A 14 -3.74 10.89 -1.06
N ILE A 15 -3.51 11.62 0.03
CA ILE A 15 -2.59 12.77 0.07
C ILE A 15 -1.17 12.32 -0.26
N THR A 16 -0.71 11.19 0.28
CA THR A 16 0.60 10.60 -0.03
C THR A 16 0.78 10.38 -1.52
N ALA A 17 -0.21 9.79 -2.19
CA ALA A 17 -0.15 9.51 -3.63
C ALA A 17 0.01 10.80 -4.45
N ILE A 18 -0.71 11.86 -4.08
CA ILE A 18 -0.65 13.17 -4.73
C ILE A 18 0.72 13.83 -4.55
N LEU A 19 1.21 13.90 -3.30
CA LEU A 19 2.51 14.49 -2.97
C LEU A 19 3.66 13.71 -3.61
N SER A 20 3.56 12.38 -3.63
CA SER A 20 4.54 11.52 -4.31
C SER A 20 4.60 11.80 -5.80
N LYS A 21 3.45 11.99 -6.47
CA LYS A 21 3.42 12.37 -7.89
C LYS A 21 4.17 13.67 -8.17
N CYS A 22 4.06 14.65 -7.25
CA CYS A 22 4.79 15.91 -7.37
C CYS A 22 6.30 15.74 -7.10
N GLY A 23 6.68 14.88 -6.16
CA GLY A 23 8.07 14.66 -5.75
C GLY A 23 8.89 13.72 -6.62
N VAL A 24 8.26 12.94 -7.50
CA VAL A 24 8.93 11.93 -8.34
C VAL A 24 9.13 12.43 -9.78
N LYS A 25 8.95 13.71 -10.07
CA LYS A 25 9.11 14.23 -11.45
C LYS A 25 10.52 14.10 -11.99
N ASN A 26 11.54 14.36 -11.17
CA ASN A 26 12.95 14.32 -11.54
C ASN A 26 13.78 13.39 -10.62
N THR A 27 13.10 12.60 -9.78
CA THR A 27 13.75 11.71 -8.82
C THR A 27 13.43 10.26 -9.15
N ASP A 28 14.43 9.37 -9.07
CA ASP A 28 14.20 7.93 -9.24
C ASP A 28 13.25 7.41 -8.16
N SER A 29 12.32 6.59 -8.57
CA SER A 29 11.23 6.08 -7.71
C SER A 29 11.70 5.20 -6.56
N ASP A 30 12.77 4.39 -6.76
CA ASP A 30 13.29 3.54 -5.69
C ASP A 30 13.94 4.43 -4.61
N VAL A 31 14.69 5.45 -5.04
CA VAL A 31 15.31 6.45 -4.15
C VAL A 31 14.22 7.26 -3.43
N ALA A 32 13.19 7.70 -4.15
CA ALA A 32 12.06 8.42 -3.58
C ALA A 32 11.34 7.58 -2.49
N THR A 33 11.16 6.29 -2.75
CA THR A 33 10.55 5.36 -1.80
C THR A 33 11.44 5.18 -0.56
N ALA A 34 12.74 5.01 -0.73
CA ALA A 34 13.67 4.87 0.39
C ALA A 34 13.73 6.13 1.26
N ILE A 35 13.82 7.33 0.65
CA ILE A 35 13.81 8.61 1.38
C ILE A 35 12.49 8.77 2.16
N ARG A 36 11.36 8.54 1.52
CA ARG A 36 10.05 8.62 2.16
C ARG A 36 9.94 7.66 3.35
N THR A 37 10.36 6.39 3.17
CA THR A 37 10.31 5.38 4.22
C THR A 37 11.25 5.74 5.39
N SER A 38 12.39 6.38 5.12
CA SER A 38 13.27 6.91 6.18
C SER A 38 12.54 7.92 7.06
N ILE A 39 11.77 8.82 6.45
CA ILE A 39 10.98 9.83 7.16
C ILE A 39 9.85 9.16 7.96
N VAL A 40 9.18 8.15 7.37
CA VAL A 40 8.15 7.37 8.07
C VAL A 40 8.73 6.70 9.31
N LEU A 41 9.93 6.12 9.23
CA LEU A 41 10.59 5.49 10.38
C LEU A 41 10.84 6.51 11.49
N VAL A 42 11.47 7.64 11.17
CA VAL A 42 11.76 8.69 12.17
C VAL A 42 10.47 9.15 12.86
N LEU A 43 9.43 9.45 12.09
CA LEU A 43 8.16 9.92 12.65
C LEU A 43 7.46 8.83 13.49
N SER A 44 7.51 7.56 13.07
CA SER A 44 6.91 6.46 13.82
C SER A 44 7.59 6.29 15.19
N TRP A 45 8.92 6.40 15.24
CA TRP A 45 9.66 6.37 16.52
C TRP A 45 9.42 7.62 17.37
N CYS A 46 9.32 8.81 16.75
CA CYS A 46 8.95 10.04 17.46
C CYS A 46 7.56 9.90 18.12
N VAL A 47 6.57 9.39 17.39
CA VAL A 47 5.22 9.19 17.94
C VAL A 47 5.24 8.15 19.06
N ALA A 48 5.90 7.01 18.87
CA ALA A 48 6.04 5.99 19.92
C ALA A 48 6.74 6.54 21.18
N GLY A 49 7.70 7.45 20.99
CA GLY A 49 8.37 8.15 22.10
C GLY A 49 7.46 9.14 22.83
N LEU A 50 6.75 9.97 22.08
CA LEU A 50 5.85 10.98 22.65
C LEU A 50 4.64 10.36 23.36
N THR A 51 4.18 9.18 22.91
CA THR A 51 3.11 8.42 23.56
C THR A 51 3.60 7.55 24.74
N GLY A 52 4.91 7.53 25.00
CA GLY A 52 5.51 6.72 26.10
C GLY A 52 5.56 5.22 25.81
N GLU A 53 5.20 4.79 24.58
CA GLU A 53 5.09 3.38 24.21
C GLU A 53 6.46 2.69 24.07
N ILE A 54 7.56 3.45 23.97
CA ILE A 54 8.93 2.92 23.94
C ILE A 54 9.26 2.13 25.20
N ALA A 55 8.69 2.49 26.36
CA ALA A 55 8.91 1.77 27.61
C ALA A 55 8.51 0.28 27.52
N GLY A 56 7.51 -0.03 26.68
CA GLY A 56 7.06 -1.41 26.45
C GLY A 56 7.94 -2.23 25.51
N ILE A 57 9.07 -1.72 25.02
CA ILE A 57 9.92 -2.44 24.06
C ILE A 57 10.50 -3.74 24.65
N GLY A 58 10.82 -3.74 25.95
CA GLY A 58 11.33 -4.91 26.66
C GLY A 58 10.28 -5.99 26.95
N GLU A 59 9.00 -5.66 26.84
CA GLU A 59 7.89 -6.58 27.09
C GLU A 59 7.40 -7.28 25.82
N ILE A 60 7.95 -6.90 24.66
CA ILE A 60 7.54 -7.48 23.36
C ILE A 60 7.96 -8.95 23.30
N SER A 61 7.00 -9.83 23.07
CA SER A 61 7.30 -11.24 22.88
C SER A 61 8.17 -11.45 21.62
N VAL A 62 9.08 -12.42 21.68
CA VAL A 62 9.90 -12.81 20.53
C VAL A 62 9.01 -13.16 19.32
N LYS A 63 7.86 -13.79 19.58
CA LYS A 63 6.86 -14.11 18.56
C LYS A 63 6.34 -12.86 17.88
N SER A 64 5.85 -11.86 18.63
CA SER A 64 5.33 -10.60 18.08
C SER A 64 6.39 -9.85 17.29
N PHE A 65 7.62 -9.75 17.84
CA PHE A 65 8.73 -9.13 17.14
C PHE A 65 9.05 -9.82 15.81
N ALA A 66 9.12 -11.15 15.78
CA ALA A 66 9.37 -11.92 14.58
C ALA A 66 8.27 -11.68 13.52
N PHE A 67 6.98 -11.71 13.91
CA PHE A 67 5.88 -11.46 12.99
C PHE A 67 5.90 -10.03 12.42
N LEU A 68 6.25 -9.02 13.22
CA LEU A 68 6.40 -7.64 12.74
C LEU A 68 7.56 -7.51 11.75
N MET A 69 8.70 -8.13 12.03
CA MET A 69 9.85 -8.14 11.11
C MET A 69 9.51 -8.84 9.79
N ILE A 70 8.91 -10.03 9.85
CA ILE A 70 8.50 -10.78 8.65
C ILE A 70 7.44 -10.00 7.87
N SER A 71 6.50 -9.31 8.53
CA SER A 71 5.54 -8.42 7.88
C SER A 71 6.22 -7.28 7.12
N GLY A 72 7.25 -6.67 7.70
CA GLY A 72 8.05 -5.64 7.02
C GLY A 72 8.81 -6.19 5.81
N ILE A 73 9.44 -7.35 5.95
CA ILE A 73 10.13 -8.06 4.86
C ILE A 73 9.15 -8.43 3.75
N ALA A 74 7.97 -8.95 4.08
CA ALA A 74 6.92 -9.26 3.11
C ALA A 74 6.48 -8.02 2.32
N THR A 75 6.41 -6.85 2.96
CA THR A 75 6.14 -5.58 2.26
C THR A 75 7.23 -5.27 1.24
N GLY A 76 8.51 -5.38 1.62
CA GLY A 76 9.63 -5.19 0.70
C GLY A 76 9.64 -6.21 -0.44
N ALA A 77 9.36 -7.48 -0.16
CA ALA A 77 9.24 -8.53 -1.16
C ALA A 77 8.09 -8.25 -2.16
N SER A 78 6.94 -7.75 -1.64
CA SER A 78 5.84 -7.29 -2.49
C SER A 78 6.32 -6.19 -3.45
N TRP A 79 7.05 -5.19 -2.99
CA TRP A 79 7.58 -4.12 -3.84
C TRP A 79 8.55 -4.64 -4.90
N ILE A 80 9.46 -5.56 -4.55
CA ILE A 80 10.38 -6.18 -5.53
C ILE A 80 9.60 -6.88 -6.63
N CYS A 81 8.61 -7.68 -6.27
CA CYS A 81 7.76 -8.38 -7.23
C CYS A 81 6.94 -7.41 -8.08
N TYR A 82 6.37 -6.36 -7.48
CA TYR A 82 5.61 -5.32 -8.17
C TYR A 82 6.47 -4.60 -9.22
N PHE A 83 7.64 -4.12 -8.83
CA PHE A 83 8.54 -3.43 -9.76
C PHE A 83 9.06 -4.37 -10.86
N LYS A 84 9.27 -5.66 -10.55
CA LYS A 84 9.62 -6.65 -11.56
C LYS A 84 8.47 -6.87 -12.55
N ALA A 85 7.24 -6.98 -12.08
CA ALA A 85 6.07 -7.08 -12.94
C ALA A 85 5.93 -5.85 -13.85
N LEU A 86 6.13 -4.64 -13.30
CA LEU A 86 6.11 -3.39 -14.08
C LEU A 86 7.17 -3.35 -15.18
N SER A 87 8.36 -3.89 -14.95
CA SER A 87 9.40 -3.97 -15.97
C SER A 87 9.10 -4.97 -17.11
N LEU A 88 8.14 -5.89 -16.89
CA LEU A 88 7.78 -6.92 -17.85
C LEU A 88 6.58 -6.55 -18.73
N GLY A 89 5.78 -5.52 -18.38
CA GLY A 89 4.61 -5.22 -19.19
C GLY A 89 3.80 -4.00 -18.78
N GLU A 90 2.54 -3.98 -19.19
CA GLU A 90 1.64 -2.83 -19.04
C GLU A 90 1.29 -2.55 -17.57
N VAL A 91 1.46 -1.31 -17.15
CA VAL A 91 1.17 -0.83 -15.79
C VAL A 91 -0.27 -1.15 -15.36
N SER A 92 -1.23 -1.01 -16.26
CA SER A 92 -2.66 -1.28 -15.97
C SER A 92 -2.90 -2.73 -15.54
N ARG A 93 -2.26 -3.70 -16.19
CA ARG A 93 -2.39 -5.12 -15.85
C ARG A 93 -1.73 -5.46 -14.52
N VAL A 94 -0.54 -4.90 -14.29
CA VAL A 94 0.18 -5.11 -13.02
C VAL A 94 -0.62 -4.50 -11.87
N THR A 95 -1.12 -3.28 -12.03
CA THR A 95 -1.92 -2.61 -11.00
C THR A 95 -3.23 -3.38 -10.72
N ALA A 96 -3.92 -3.86 -11.75
CA ALA A 96 -5.14 -4.65 -11.55
C ALA A 96 -4.87 -5.95 -10.76
N ALA A 97 -3.77 -6.64 -11.08
CA ALA A 97 -3.37 -7.86 -10.37
C ALA A 97 -2.92 -7.55 -8.93
N ASP A 98 -2.18 -6.47 -8.70
CA ASP A 98 -1.77 -6.05 -7.36
C ASP A 98 -2.97 -5.71 -6.46
N LYS A 99 -4.01 -5.09 -7.02
CA LYS A 99 -5.25 -4.81 -6.27
C LYS A 99 -6.00 -6.07 -5.82
N SER A 100 -5.72 -7.24 -6.40
CA SER A 100 -6.22 -8.52 -5.90
C SER A 100 -5.71 -8.86 -4.49
N SER A 101 -4.67 -8.17 -4.00
CA SER A 101 -4.19 -8.27 -2.62
C SER A 101 -5.29 -8.03 -1.59
N VAL A 102 -6.26 -7.16 -1.87
CA VAL A 102 -7.42 -6.94 -0.98
C VAL A 102 -8.25 -8.20 -0.84
N VAL A 103 -8.51 -8.87 -1.97
CA VAL A 103 -9.28 -10.11 -1.99
C VAL A 103 -8.56 -11.18 -1.17
N LEU A 104 -7.25 -11.34 -1.41
CA LEU A 104 -6.43 -12.29 -0.67
C LEU A 104 -6.36 -11.96 0.82
N SER A 105 -6.19 -10.68 1.19
CA SER A 105 -6.17 -10.25 2.59
C SER A 105 -7.46 -10.58 3.32
N VAL A 106 -8.62 -10.32 2.70
CA VAL A 106 -9.93 -10.60 3.31
C VAL A 106 -10.14 -12.12 3.44
N LEU A 107 -9.83 -12.90 2.40
CA LEU A 107 -9.96 -14.34 2.43
C LEU A 107 -9.03 -14.97 3.48
N PHE A 108 -7.77 -14.56 3.55
CA PHE A 108 -6.84 -15.03 4.58
C PHE A 108 -7.28 -14.61 5.98
N ALA A 109 -7.78 -13.37 6.16
CA ALA A 109 -8.30 -12.94 7.45
C ALA A 109 -9.47 -13.82 7.91
N MET A 110 -10.43 -14.08 7.03
CA MET A 110 -11.56 -14.96 7.32
C MET A 110 -11.16 -16.43 7.57
N ALA A 111 -10.10 -16.91 6.90
CA ALA A 111 -9.60 -18.25 7.08
C ALA A 111 -8.87 -18.43 8.42
N LEU A 112 -8.01 -17.46 8.79
CA LEU A 112 -7.11 -17.56 9.94
C LEU A 112 -7.71 -17.05 11.25
N PHE A 113 -8.61 -16.05 11.19
CA PHE A 113 -9.20 -15.46 12.38
C PHE A 113 -10.70 -15.82 12.51
N PRO A 114 -11.10 -16.64 13.51
CA PRO A 114 -12.51 -16.99 13.71
C PRO A 114 -13.42 -15.76 13.90
N ALA A 115 -12.94 -14.72 14.58
CA ALA A 115 -13.66 -13.45 14.77
C ALA A 115 -13.96 -12.71 13.45
N GLU A 116 -13.21 -12.99 12.39
CA GLU A 116 -13.40 -12.41 11.06
C GLU A 116 -14.45 -13.14 10.22
N ARG A 117 -14.97 -14.28 10.69
CA ARG A 117 -15.98 -15.09 9.97
C ARG A 117 -17.40 -14.57 10.17
N ALA A 118 -17.61 -13.52 10.97
CA ALA A 118 -18.94 -12.92 11.13
C ALA A 118 -19.47 -12.44 9.77
N LYS A 119 -20.74 -12.76 9.48
CA LYS A 119 -21.48 -12.35 8.26
C LYS A 119 -20.71 -12.60 6.94
N PRO A 120 -20.27 -13.85 6.65
CA PRO A 120 -19.38 -14.12 5.52
C PRO A 120 -20.01 -13.76 4.17
N GLY A 121 -21.32 -13.96 3.99
CA GLY A 121 -22.03 -13.63 2.75
C GLY A 121 -21.97 -12.13 2.43
N ILE A 122 -22.16 -11.26 3.44
CA ILE A 122 -22.07 -9.81 3.26
C ILE A 122 -20.63 -9.41 2.92
N LYS A 123 -19.63 -9.95 3.61
CA LYS A 123 -18.22 -9.69 3.33
C LYS A 123 -17.84 -10.08 1.91
N LEU A 124 -18.24 -11.25 1.45
CA LEU A 124 -17.96 -11.72 0.09
C LEU A 124 -18.67 -10.87 -0.97
N ALA A 125 -19.94 -10.48 -0.75
CA ALA A 125 -20.67 -9.61 -1.67
C ALA A 125 -20.01 -8.22 -1.79
N CYS A 126 -19.66 -7.62 -0.64
CA CYS A 126 -18.94 -6.34 -0.62
C CYS A 126 -17.56 -6.45 -1.27
N LEU A 127 -16.84 -7.55 -1.02
CA LEU A 127 -15.54 -7.82 -1.61
C LEU A 127 -15.62 -7.95 -3.13
N ALA A 128 -16.66 -8.62 -3.66
CA ALA A 128 -16.90 -8.71 -5.09
C ALA A 128 -17.17 -7.32 -5.70
N ALA A 129 -17.93 -6.46 -5.02
CA ALA A 129 -18.17 -5.08 -5.44
C ALA A 129 -16.88 -4.25 -5.47
N VAL A 130 -16.03 -4.35 -4.42
CA VAL A 130 -14.73 -3.67 -4.36
C VAL A 130 -13.81 -4.17 -5.46
N ALA A 131 -13.73 -5.48 -5.69
CA ALA A 131 -12.91 -6.07 -6.75
C ALA A 131 -13.38 -5.64 -8.15
N ALA A 132 -14.69 -5.70 -8.42
CA ALA A 132 -15.26 -5.25 -9.68
C ALA A 132 -15.03 -3.74 -9.92
N GLY A 133 -15.25 -2.91 -8.88
CA GLY A 133 -14.99 -1.47 -8.94
C GLY A 133 -13.52 -1.17 -9.26
N THR A 134 -12.60 -1.85 -8.59
CA THR A 134 -11.15 -1.72 -8.84
C THR A 134 -10.78 -2.15 -10.27
N TYR A 135 -11.34 -3.26 -10.75
CA TYR A 135 -11.12 -3.75 -12.12
C TYR A 135 -11.62 -2.75 -13.17
N LEU A 136 -12.83 -2.20 -13.00
CA LEU A 136 -13.39 -1.17 -13.89
C LEU A 136 -12.53 0.09 -13.92
N MET A 137 -11.91 0.46 -12.81
CA MET A 137 -10.99 1.60 -12.77
C MET A 137 -9.65 1.31 -13.45
N ALA A 138 -9.15 0.08 -13.36
CA ALA A 138 -7.88 -0.33 -13.99
C ALA A 138 -8.01 -0.52 -15.52
N GLY A 139 -9.20 -0.75 -16.03
CA GLY A 139 -9.49 -1.10 -17.43
C GLY A 139 -9.46 0.06 -18.44
N VAL A 140 -8.71 1.13 -18.23
CA VAL A 140 -8.72 2.32 -19.08
C VAL A 140 -7.53 2.46 -20.01
N LYS A 141 -7.89 2.80 -21.26
CA LYS A 141 -7.08 3.13 -22.43
C LYS A 141 -5.70 3.73 -22.20
N LYS A 142 -4.80 3.41 -23.14
CA LYS A 142 -3.48 3.95 -23.49
C LYS A 142 -3.35 5.48 -23.61
N GLU A 143 -4.07 6.29 -22.83
CA GLU A 143 -3.89 7.74 -22.86
C GLU A 143 -3.69 8.31 -21.45
N LYS A 144 -2.43 8.73 -21.22
CA LYS A 144 -1.96 9.79 -20.31
C LYS A 144 -2.58 9.88 -18.89
N CYS A 145 -2.86 8.78 -18.23
CA CYS A 145 -3.05 8.78 -16.78
C CYS A 145 -1.98 7.93 -16.09
N ALA A 146 -0.72 8.34 -16.25
CA ALA A 146 0.41 7.81 -15.47
C ALA A 146 0.40 8.32 -14.00
N ALA A 147 -0.76 8.68 -13.47
CA ALA A 147 -0.84 9.51 -12.29
C ALA A 147 -1.47 8.87 -11.07
N THR A 148 -2.00 7.66 -11.18
CA THR A 148 -2.53 6.91 -10.04
C THR A 148 -1.79 5.61 -9.78
N ALA A 149 -0.71 5.36 -10.51
CA ALA A 149 0.26 4.36 -10.12
C ALA A 149 1.13 5.00 -9.03
N GLU A 150 0.71 4.80 -7.80
CA GLU A 150 1.54 4.93 -6.61
C GLU A 150 3.03 4.75 -6.92
N ALA A 151 3.81 5.77 -6.59
CA ALA A 151 5.24 5.74 -6.30
C ALA A 151 6.04 4.51 -6.80
N GLY A 152 5.86 4.13 -8.02
CA GLY A 152 6.60 3.09 -8.72
C GLY A 152 6.98 3.64 -10.08
N GLY A 153 8.07 4.43 -10.12
CA GLY A 153 8.58 5.05 -11.32
C GLY A 153 8.85 4.04 -12.42
N ALA A 154 8.52 4.47 -13.61
CA ALA A 154 8.82 3.79 -14.84
C ALA A 154 10.29 3.31 -14.90
N MET A 155 10.47 1.99 -15.05
CA MET A 155 11.70 1.39 -15.53
C MET A 155 11.36 0.63 -16.80
N ALA A 156 11.49 1.32 -17.92
CA ALA A 156 11.74 0.67 -19.20
C ALA A 156 13.25 0.46 -19.30
N GLY A 157 13.69 -0.79 -19.23
CA GLY A 157 15.09 -1.15 -19.46
C GLY A 157 15.35 -2.64 -19.24
N GLY A 158 15.38 -3.42 -20.31
CA GLY A 158 16.07 -4.70 -20.34
C GLY A 158 15.24 -5.97 -20.18
N ALA A 159 14.40 -6.31 -21.13
CA ALA A 159 14.01 -7.69 -21.42
C ALA A 159 13.38 -7.81 -22.82
N GLU A 160 14.15 -7.48 -23.86
CA GLU A 160 13.63 -7.38 -25.23
C GLU A 160 13.61 -8.72 -26.01
N ASN A 161 14.13 -9.81 -25.46
CA ASN A 161 14.38 -11.07 -26.21
C ASN A 161 13.64 -12.32 -25.73
N ALA A 162 12.61 -12.21 -24.88
CA ALA A 162 11.82 -13.38 -24.49
C ALA A 162 10.54 -13.51 -25.33
N PRO A 163 10.10 -14.73 -25.72
CA PRO A 163 8.85 -14.92 -26.46
C PRO A 163 7.67 -14.31 -25.69
N VAL A 164 6.82 -13.56 -26.40
CA VAL A 164 5.73 -12.73 -25.85
C VAL A 164 4.85 -13.49 -24.84
N LYS A 165 4.61 -14.78 -25.08
CA LYS A 165 3.80 -15.63 -24.21
C LYS A 165 4.46 -15.86 -22.84
N ASN A 166 5.78 -16.10 -22.79
CA ASN A 166 6.52 -16.30 -21.55
C ASN A 166 6.60 -14.99 -20.74
N ARG A 167 6.71 -13.84 -21.41
CA ARG A 167 6.75 -12.52 -20.78
C ARG A 167 5.42 -12.18 -20.09
N GLN A 168 4.28 -12.49 -20.71
CA GLN A 168 2.96 -12.27 -20.11
C GLN A 168 2.71 -13.18 -18.89
N THR A 169 3.11 -14.43 -18.97
CA THR A 169 3.02 -15.38 -17.84
C THR A 169 3.89 -14.92 -16.66
N ALA A 170 5.12 -14.52 -16.94
CA ALA A 170 6.03 -13.98 -15.91
C ALA A 170 5.47 -12.69 -15.27
N LEU A 171 4.91 -11.76 -16.07
CA LEU A 171 4.26 -10.55 -15.57
C LEU A 171 3.14 -10.90 -14.57
N LEU A 172 2.23 -11.79 -14.95
CA LEU A 172 1.10 -12.18 -14.09
C LEU A 172 1.60 -12.89 -12.83
N ALA A 173 2.60 -13.77 -12.95
CA ALA A 173 3.18 -14.47 -11.82
C ALA A 173 3.78 -13.49 -10.79
N PHE A 174 4.60 -12.53 -11.24
CA PHE A 174 5.17 -11.53 -10.34
C PHE A 174 4.13 -10.58 -9.76
N ALA A 175 3.10 -10.20 -10.52
CA ALA A 175 2.02 -9.34 -10.03
C ALA A 175 1.15 -10.05 -8.99
N LEU A 176 0.82 -11.32 -9.18
CA LEU A 176 0.10 -12.13 -8.21
C LEU A 176 0.94 -12.44 -6.97
N LEU A 177 2.24 -12.66 -7.13
CA LEU A 177 3.17 -12.86 -6.02
C LEU A 177 3.29 -11.57 -5.19
N SER A 178 3.35 -10.40 -5.83
CA SER A 178 3.26 -9.10 -5.15
C SER A 178 2.00 -9.00 -4.31
N ALA A 179 0.84 -9.32 -4.89
CA ALA A 179 -0.43 -9.29 -4.19
C ALA A 179 -0.47 -10.26 -2.99
N ALA A 180 0.10 -11.45 -3.14
CA ALA A 180 0.20 -12.45 -2.07
C ALA A 180 1.06 -11.95 -0.91
N PHE A 181 2.24 -11.38 -1.21
CA PHE A 181 3.10 -10.79 -0.18
C PHE A 181 2.47 -9.57 0.50
N ALA A 182 1.75 -8.72 -0.24
CA ALA A 182 1.03 -7.58 0.33
C ALA A 182 -0.10 -8.04 1.28
N ALA A 183 -0.84 -9.08 0.89
CA ALA A 183 -1.86 -9.69 1.75
C ALA A 183 -1.23 -10.32 3.01
N ALA A 184 -0.17 -11.10 2.84
CA ALA A 184 0.57 -11.70 3.94
C ALA A 184 1.11 -10.64 4.91
N ALA A 185 1.63 -9.52 4.41
CA ALA A 185 2.14 -8.43 5.24
C ALA A 185 1.07 -7.87 6.20
N SER A 186 -0.17 -7.71 5.74
CA SER A 186 -1.27 -7.22 6.57
C SER A 186 -1.70 -8.25 7.64
N ILE A 187 -1.74 -9.52 7.28
CA ILE A 187 -2.08 -10.62 8.22
C ILE A 187 -1.00 -10.80 9.27
N LEU A 188 0.27 -10.84 8.85
CA LEU A 188 1.41 -10.96 9.75
C LEU A 188 1.51 -9.77 10.71
N ALA A 189 1.20 -8.55 10.20
CA ALA A 189 1.11 -7.36 11.05
C ALA A 189 0.01 -7.52 12.12
N LYS A 190 -1.17 -8.04 11.78
CA LYS A 190 -2.26 -8.30 12.75
C LYS A 190 -1.81 -9.24 13.85
N ILE A 191 -1.11 -10.32 13.48
CA ILE A 191 -0.58 -11.28 14.47
C ILE A 191 0.54 -10.64 15.31
N GLY A 192 1.41 -9.87 14.68
CA GLY A 192 2.55 -9.25 15.37
C GLY A 192 2.17 -8.10 16.31
N ILE A 193 1.05 -7.42 16.07
CA ILE A 193 0.55 -6.31 16.92
C ILE A 193 -0.14 -6.86 18.18
N ASP A 194 -0.46 -8.14 18.23
CA ASP A 194 -1.12 -8.72 19.40
C ASP A 194 -0.22 -8.59 20.65
N GLY A 195 -0.74 -7.92 21.69
CA GLY A 195 0.00 -7.61 22.90
C GLY A 195 1.06 -6.50 22.78
N VAL A 196 1.14 -5.82 21.63
CA VAL A 196 2.08 -4.70 21.39
C VAL A 196 1.30 -3.43 21.08
N SER A 197 1.76 -2.27 21.55
CA SER A 197 1.16 -1.00 21.17
C SER A 197 1.29 -0.76 19.66
N SER A 198 0.25 -0.19 19.05
CA SER A 198 0.20 -0.07 17.58
C SER A 198 1.26 0.86 17.00
N ASN A 199 1.65 1.94 17.74
CA ASN A 199 2.67 2.87 17.28
C ASN A 199 4.05 2.22 17.34
N LEU A 200 4.37 1.52 18.43
CA LEU A 200 5.63 0.79 18.59
C LEU A 200 5.74 -0.34 17.55
N ALA A 201 4.66 -1.10 17.33
CA ALA A 201 4.61 -2.14 16.30
C ALA A 201 4.84 -1.56 14.90
N THR A 202 4.24 -0.39 14.60
CA THR A 202 4.45 0.33 13.34
C THR A 202 5.92 0.76 13.18
N ALA A 203 6.54 1.28 14.23
CA ALA A 203 7.94 1.71 14.22
C ALA A 203 8.89 0.53 13.94
N ILE A 204 8.73 -0.58 14.67
CA ILE A 204 9.54 -1.80 14.50
C ILE A 204 9.40 -2.35 13.08
N ARG A 205 8.17 -2.53 12.61
CA ARG A 205 7.90 -3.03 11.28
C ARG A 205 8.48 -2.14 10.19
N THR A 206 8.35 -0.81 10.36
CA THR A 206 8.89 0.17 9.40
C THR A 206 10.42 0.08 9.30
N GLY A 207 11.10 -0.31 10.37
CA GLY A 207 12.54 -0.60 10.33
C GLY A 207 12.88 -1.68 9.31
N ALA A 208 12.17 -2.81 9.33
CA ALA A 208 12.36 -3.87 8.34
C ALA A 208 12.02 -3.40 6.91
N VAL A 209 10.94 -2.64 6.74
CA VAL A 209 10.57 -2.05 5.44
C VAL A 209 11.67 -1.13 4.93
N LEU A 210 12.26 -0.30 5.80
CA LEU A 210 13.35 0.61 5.42
C LEU A 210 14.59 -0.13 4.95
N VAL A 211 14.98 -1.18 5.68
CA VAL A 211 16.10 -2.04 5.26
C VAL A 211 15.85 -2.58 3.86
N MET A 212 14.66 -3.11 3.60
CA MET A 212 14.29 -3.63 2.27
C MET A 212 14.30 -2.52 1.20
N ALA A 213 13.80 -1.31 1.51
CA ALA A 213 13.80 -0.19 0.57
C ALA A 213 15.23 0.21 0.17
N TRP A 214 16.15 0.34 1.12
CA TRP A 214 17.54 0.64 0.83
C TRP A 214 18.27 -0.50 0.13
N LEU A 215 18.01 -1.75 0.47
CA LEU A 215 18.55 -2.91 -0.27
C LEU A 215 18.14 -2.86 -1.75
N ILE A 216 16.89 -2.49 -2.06
CA ILE A 216 16.45 -2.31 -3.45
C ILE A 216 17.29 -1.23 -4.16
N VAL A 217 17.52 -0.08 -3.50
CA VAL A 217 18.33 1.01 -4.05
C VAL A 217 19.77 0.55 -4.33
N PHE A 218 20.39 -0.16 -3.38
CA PHE A 218 21.76 -0.65 -3.49
C PHE A 218 21.91 -1.74 -4.57
N PHE A 219 21.05 -2.75 -4.56
CA PHE A 219 21.11 -3.85 -5.55
C PHE A 219 20.81 -3.38 -6.97
N ARG A 220 20.08 -2.28 -7.14
CA ARG A 220 19.84 -1.67 -8.44
C ARG A 220 20.90 -0.63 -8.85
N GLY A 221 21.96 -0.44 -8.06
CA GLY A 221 23.03 0.51 -8.34
C GLY A 221 22.62 1.98 -8.32
N LYS A 222 21.49 2.30 -7.65
CA LYS A 222 20.90 3.64 -7.67
C LYS A 222 21.35 4.56 -6.53
N ALA A 223 22.31 4.15 -5.72
CA ALA A 223 22.78 4.93 -4.58
C ALA A 223 23.30 6.32 -4.96
N SER A 224 23.90 6.46 -6.16
CA SER A 224 24.39 7.74 -6.67
C SER A 224 23.28 8.76 -6.95
N TYR A 225 22.07 8.31 -7.24
CA TYR A 225 20.93 9.21 -7.51
C TYR A 225 20.44 9.92 -6.25
N VAL A 226 20.72 9.40 -5.06
CA VAL A 226 20.36 10.04 -3.78
C VAL A 226 20.93 11.46 -3.68
N LYS A 227 22.18 11.64 -4.12
CA LYS A 227 22.85 12.95 -4.11
C LYS A 227 22.33 13.94 -5.16
N ARG A 228 21.57 13.46 -6.13
CA ARG A 228 21.04 14.25 -7.26
C ARG A 228 19.60 14.68 -7.08
N VAL A 229 18.97 14.37 -5.93
CA VAL A 229 17.58 14.75 -5.66
C VAL A 229 17.44 16.26 -5.54
N PRO A 230 16.62 16.92 -6.38
CA PRO A 230 16.41 18.35 -6.29
C PRO A 230 15.76 18.74 -4.97
N LYS A 231 16.12 19.88 -4.38
CA LYS A 231 15.56 20.36 -3.11
C LYS A 231 14.02 20.44 -3.11
N LYS A 232 13.44 20.84 -4.25
CA LYS A 232 11.97 20.92 -4.43
C LYS A 232 11.33 19.53 -4.37
N ASP A 233 11.90 18.54 -5.08
CA ASP A 233 11.40 17.16 -5.06
C ASP A 233 11.56 16.56 -3.66
N PHE A 234 12.70 16.82 -2.99
CA PHE A 234 12.91 16.39 -1.60
C PHE A 234 11.84 16.92 -0.64
N LEU A 235 11.41 18.18 -0.77
CA LEU A 235 10.34 18.75 0.05
C LEU A 235 9.02 17.99 -0.14
N PHE A 236 8.63 17.73 -1.40
CA PHE A 236 7.42 16.96 -1.68
C PHE A 236 7.53 15.52 -1.18
N LEU A 237 8.70 14.89 -1.29
CA LEU A 237 8.96 13.56 -0.74
C LEU A 237 8.89 13.57 0.80
N ALA A 238 9.39 14.61 1.45
CA ALA A 238 9.30 14.78 2.89
C ALA A 238 7.84 14.90 3.35
N LEU A 239 7.07 15.79 2.73
CA LEU A 239 5.64 15.93 3.01
C LEU A 239 4.86 14.62 2.74
N SER A 240 5.20 13.92 1.65
CA SER A 240 4.66 12.60 1.36
C SER A 240 5.03 11.57 2.44
N GLY A 241 6.26 11.65 2.97
CA GLY A 241 6.70 10.81 4.08
C GLY A 241 5.89 11.05 5.36
N VAL A 242 5.63 12.31 5.69
CA VAL A 242 4.77 12.70 6.82
C VAL A 242 3.35 12.15 6.65
N ALA A 243 2.76 12.34 5.46
CA ALA A 243 1.43 11.83 5.16
C ALA A 243 1.39 10.29 5.21
N THR A 244 2.45 9.61 4.71
CA THR A 244 2.58 8.14 4.79
C THR A 244 2.67 7.68 6.25
N ALA A 245 3.45 8.36 7.10
CA ALA A 245 3.57 8.01 8.51
C ALA A 245 2.20 8.12 9.20
N ALA A 246 1.49 9.23 9.00
CA ALA A 246 0.15 9.42 9.53
C ALA A 246 -0.81 8.31 9.03
N SER A 247 -0.76 7.97 7.74
CA SER A 247 -1.55 6.89 7.17
C SER A 247 -1.24 5.55 7.84
N TRP A 248 0.03 5.16 7.96
CA TRP A 248 0.42 3.87 8.53
C TRP A 248 0.11 3.75 10.02
N LEU A 249 0.34 4.80 10.79
CA LEU A 249 -0.02 4.82 12.21
C LEU A 249 -1.53 4.62 12.40
N CYS A 250 -2.36 5.33 11.63
CA CYS A 250 -3.80 5.16 11.63
C CYS A 250 -4.22 3.75 11.15
N TYR A 251 -3.61 3.25 10.09
CA TYR A 251 -3.90 1.92 9.52
C TYR A 251 -3.61 0.80 10.51
N TYR A 252 -2.43 0.79 11.12
CA TYR A 252 -2.05 -0.26 12.07
C TYR A 252 -2.79 -0.16 13.39
N TYR A 253 -3.17 1.05 13.82
CA TYR A 253 -4.11 1.21 14.91
C TYR A 253 -5.47 0.58 14.58
N ALA A 254 -5.97 0.83 13.38
CA ALA A 254 -7.24 0.25 12.93
C ALA A 254 -7.15 -1.29 12.82
N ILE A 255 -6.04 -1.84 12.31
CA ILE A 255 -5.79 -3.29 12.28
C ILE A 255 -5.70 -3.88 13.69
N ALA A 256 -5.02 -3.19 14.63
CA ALA A 256 -4.89 -3.67 16.00
C ALA A 256 -6.25 -3.83 16.70
N LYS A 257 -7.14 -2.84 16.54
CA LYS A 257 -8.43 -2.76 17.25
C LYS A 257 -9.63 -3.23 16.43
N GLY A 258 -9.47 -3.43 15.13
CA GLY A 258 -10.55 -3.78 14.20
C GLY A 258 -10.34 -5.09 13.47
N GLN A 259 -11.24 -5.37 12.54
CA GLN A 259 -11.20 -6.53 11.68
C GLN A 259 -10.39 -6.21 10.41
N VAL A 260 -9.40 -7.03 10.10
CA VAL A 260 -8.57 -6.89 8.88
C VAL A 260 -9.44 -6.93 7.62
N SER A 261 -10.44 -7.83 7.61
CA SER A 261 -11.39 -7.98 6.49
C SER A 261 -12.21 -6.72 6.20
N VAL A 262 -12.29 -5.78 7.14
CA VAL A 262 -12.98 -4.50 6.98
C VAL A 262 -11.98 -3.35 6.78
N VAL A 263 -10.89 -3.33 7.53
CA VAL A 263 -9.88 -2.25 7.49
C VAL A 263 -9.18 -2.20 6.12
N VAL A 264 -8.77 -3.35 5.57
CA VAL A 264 -8.05 -3.41 4.28
C VAL A 264 -8.88 -2.87 3.11
N PRO A 265 -10.17 -3.21 2.95
CA PRO A 265 -11.02 -2.54 1.96
C PRO A 265 -11.21 -1.04 2.22
N ILE A 266 -11.39 -0.58 3.47
CA ILE A 266 -11.55 0.85 3.79
C ILE A 266 -10.33 1.66 3.34
N ASP A 267 -9.12 1.13 3.47
CA ASP A 267 -7.91 1.77 2.98
C ASP A 267 -7.96 2.09 1.48
N LYS A 268 -8.73 1.32 0.69
CA LYS A 268 -8.94 1.59 -0.75
C LYS A 268 -9.78 2.83 -1.04
N LEU A 269 -10.41 3.44 -0.04
CA LEU A 269 -11.01 4.77 -0.17
C LEU A 269 -9.95 5.86 -0.47
N SER A 270 -8.66 5.56 -0.31
CA SER A 270 -7.58 6.40 -0.82
C SER A 270 -7.67 6.63 -2.33
N ILE A 271 -8.19 5.67 -3.10
CA ILE A 271 -8.36 5.77 -4.55
C ILE A 271 -9.37 6.87 -4.91
N PRO A 272 -10.63 6.87 -4.40
CA PRO A 272 -11.55 8.00 -4.56
C PRO A 272 -10.95 9.36 -4.19
N VAL A 273 -10.24 9.44 -3.07
CA VAL A 273 -9.60 10.69 -2.61
C VAL A 273 -8.58 11.18 -3.65
N THR A 274 -7.70 10.28 -4.13
CA THR A 274 -6.69 10.61 -5.13
C THR A 274 -7.33 11.03 -6.46
N VAL A 275 -8.36 10.32 -6.90
CA VAL A 275 -9.08 10.59 -8.15
C VAL A 275 -9.80 11.93 -8.07
N LEU A 276 -10.52 12.20 -6.98
CA LEU A 276 -11.21 13.47 -6.77
C LEU A 276 -10.24 14.65 -6.82
N PHE A 277 -9.11 14.52 -6.15
CA PHE A 277 -8.07 15.54 -6.18
C PHE A 277 -7.49 15.72 -7.59
N SER A 278 -7.21 14.63 -8.32
CA SER A 278 -6.72 14.70 -9.71
C SER A 278 -7.71 15.43 -10.62
N CYS A 279 -9.01 15.21 -10.44
CA CYS A 279 -10.04 15.93 -11.20
C CYS A 279 -10.04 17.42 -10.87
N ILE A 280 -9.95 17.80 -9.58
CA ILE A 280 -10.03 19.19 -9.13
C ILE A 280 -8.74 19.95 -9.44
N ALA A 281 -7.58 19.39 -9.08
CA ALA A 281 -6.30 20.08 -9.16
C ALA A 281 -5.60 19.96 -10.51
N LEU A 282 -5.81 18.86 -11.22
CA LEU A 282 -5.16 18.57 -12.51
C LEU A 282 -6.11 18.66 -13.71
N GLY A 283 -7.42 18.91 -13.48
CA GLY A 283 -8.42 19.00 -14.52
C GLY A 283 -8.64 17.67 -15.27
N GLU A 284 -8.28 16.55 -14.69
CA GLU A 284 -8.44 15.23 -15.30
C GLU A 284 -9.93 14.87 -15.40
N ARG A 285 -10.36 14.37 -16.56
CA ARG A 285 -11.74 13.95 -16.77
C ARG A 285 -11.88 12.43 -16.62
N LEU A 286 -12.79 12.00 -15.76
CA LEU A 286 -13.13 10.60 -15.60
C LEU A 286 -13.91 10.08 -16.80
N THR A 287 -13.57 8.90 -17.27
CA THR A 287 -14.43 8.16 -18.22
C THR A 287 -15.64 7.59 -17.48
N LYS A 288 -16.73 7.33 -18.20
CA LYS A 288 -17.95 6.72 -17.62
C LYS A 288 -17.64 5.40 -16.90
N LYS A 289 -16.73 4.58 -17.43
CA LYS A 289 -16.29 3.32 -16.79
C LYS A 289 -15.58 3.56 -15.47
N GLN A 290 -14.70 4.56 -15.40
CA GLN A 290 -14.00 4.92 -14.16
C GLN A 290 -14.97 5.47 -13.11
N ALA A 291 -15.92 6.31 -13.51
CA ALA A 291 -16.93 6.83 -12.61
C ALA A 291 -17.78 5.69 -11.99
N TRP A 292 -18.23 4.73 -12.78
CA TRP A 292 -18.95 3.56 -12.29
C TRP A 292 -18.05 2.67 -11.39
N GLY A 293 -16.80 2.47 -11.78
CA GLY A 293 -15.82 1.74 -10.94
C GLY A 293 -15.62 2.41 -9.58
N LEU A 294 -15.52 3.74 -9.57
CA LEU A 294 -15.37 4.54 -8.35
C LEU A 294 -16.60 4.41 -7.44
N VAL A 295 -17.80 4.52 -8.00
CA VAL A 295 -19.07 4.35 -7.26
C VAL A 295 -19.14 2.94 -6.66
N LEU A 296 -18.85 1.92 -7.45
CA LEU A 296 -18.93 0.52 -6.99
C LEU A 296 -17.91 0.21 -5.89
N LEU A 297 -16.67 0.70 -6.04
CA LEU A 297 -15.62 0.57 -5.03
C LEU A 297 -16.03 1.26 -3.73
N THR A 298 -16.48 2.51 -3.82
CA THR A 298 -16.88 3.30 -2.65
C THR A 298 -18.08 2.68 -1.95
N ALA A 299 -19.12 2.30 -2.70
CA ALA A 299 -20.32 1.67 -2.15
C ALA A 299 -19.99 0.32 -1.49
N GLY A 300 -19.21 -0.54 -2.16
CA GLY A 300 -18.77 -1.82 -1.62
C GLY A 300 -17.96 -1.67 -0.32
N THR A 301 -17.08 -0.70 -0.27
CA THR A 301 -16.25 -0.41 0.92
C THR A 301 -17.10 0.13 2.08
N LEU A 302 -17.98 1.09 1.82
CA LEU A 302 -18.89 1.65 2.84
C LEU A 302 -19.87 0.60 3.36
N SER A 303 -20.44 -0.21 2.46
CA SER A 303 -21.30 -1.33 2.86
C SER A 303 -20.57 -2.31 3.76
N MET A 304 -19.30 -2.63 3.46
CA MET A 304 -18.48 -3.48 4.31
C MET A 304 -18.26 -2.85 5.68
N ALA A 305 -17.97 -1.56 5.77
CA ALA A 305 -17.75 -0.85 7.02
C ALA A 305 -19.02 -0.79 7.90
N ILE A 306 -20.21 -0.74 7.30
CA ILE A 306 -21.50 -0.61 8.02
C ILE A 306 -22.08 -1.98 8.40
N PHE A 307 -22.12 -2.91 7.45
CA PHE A 307 -22.90 -4.16 7.60
C PHE A 307 -22.07 -5.39 7.95
N ALA A 308 -20.76 -5.37 7.72
CA ALA A 308 -19.88 -6.53 7.82
C ALA A 308 -19.07 -6.62 9.13
N ARG A 309 -19.35 -5.76 10.09
CA ARG A 309 -18.75 -5.81 11.44
C ARG A 309 -19.36 -6.92 12.29
#